data_4a67d8e195653e1c2560790d18f8df4f
#
_entry.id   4a67d8e195653e1c2560790d18f8df4f
#
_cell.length_a   1.000
_cell.length_b   1.000
_cell.length_c   1.000
_cell.angle_alpha   90.00
_cell.angle_beta   90.00
_cell.angle_gamma   90.00
#
_symmetry.space_group_name_H-M   'P 1'
#
loop_
_entity.id
_entity.type
_entity.pdbx_description
1 polymer ?
#
loop_
_entity_poly.entity_id
_entity_poly.type
_entity_poly.pdbx_seq_one_letter_code
_entity_poly.pdbx_strand_id
1 'polypeptide(L)'
;VIGGRPNSEARKKASDDGFETFDHDEAVRRSDLIIIALPDEVHGEVWRTSLQPVVRPGQVLGVIHGFSLHHGDIDPPEGVGAVLVAPKGPGRTVRERFLLGQGIPAIVSVHQFADPAGMRGTPATDAAGLCLAWTAGIGCTRGGSIVGSIADETETDLFGEQAALCGGVTGLVVAAYEILIEAGYPPEVAYIECCQELKQVCDLIYHRGLAGMRSAISNTAEYG
;
A
#
# COMPACT_ATOMS: atom_id res chain seq x y z
N VAL A 1 -0.11 -7.97 -18.35
CA VAL A 1 1.29 -8.48 -18.40
C VAL A 1 2.01 -8.17 -17.10
N ILE A 2 3.05 -8.91 -16.76
CA ILE A 2 3.88 -8.71 -15.57
C ILE A 2 5.32 -8.46 -15.99
N GLY A 3 5.88 -7.32 -15.59
CA GLY A 3 7.30 -7.02 -15.73
C GLY A 3 8.10 -7.53 -14.52
N GLY A 4 9.25 -8.13 -14.75
CA GLY A 4 10.10 -8.63 -13.66
C GLY A 4 11.50 -9.01 -14.11
N ARG A 5 12.43 -9.04 -13.16
CA ARG A 5 13.80 -9.47 -13.44
C ARG A 5 13.83 -10.92 -13.99
N PRO A 6 14.64 -11.20 -15.02
CA PRO A 6 14.83 -12.55 -15.49
C PRO A 6 15.19 -13.51 -14.35
N ASN A 7 14.62 -14.70 -14.35
CA ASN A 7 14.87 -15.76 -13.37
C ASN A 7 14.53 -15.43 -11.90
N SER A 8 13.78 -14.35 -11.62
CA SER A 8 13.28 -14.07 -10.27
C SER A 8 12.15 -15.05 -9.90
N GLU A 9 12.05 -15.40 -8.61
CA GLU A 9 10.96 -16.23 -8.10
C GLU A 9 9.58 -15.58 -8.35
N ALA A 10 9.48 -14.25 -8.20
CA ALA A 10 8.25 -13.51 -8.48
C ALA A 10 7.81 -13.65 -9.94
N ARG A 11 8.75 -13.56 -10.91
CA ARG A 11 8.45 -13.74 -12.33
C ARG A 11 8.03 -15.18 -12.63
N LYS A 12 8.72 -16.16 -12.03
CA LYS A 12 8.36 -17.57 -12.16
C LYS A 12 6.95 -17.82 -11.63
N LYS A 13 6.67 -17.34 -10.40
CA LYS A 13 5.33 -17.46 -9.81
C LYS A 13 4.25 -16.85 -10.69
N ALA A 14 4.47 -15.64 -11.23
CA ALA A 14 3.52 -14.99 -12.12
C ALA A 14 3.27 -15.84 -13.39
N SER A 15 4.30 -16.44 -13.96
CA SER A 15 4.17 -17.36 -15.10
C SER A 15 3.41 -18.64 -14.74
N ASP A 16 3.68 -19.22 -13.57
CA ASP A 16 2.98 -20.40 -13.06
C ASP A 16 1.48 -20.10 -12.80
N ASP A 17 1.17 -18.87 -12.40
CA ASP A 17 -0.20 -18.35 -12.23
C ASP A 17 -0.89 -17.99 -13.58
N GLY A 18 -0.21 -18.21 -14.72
CA GLY A 18 -0.76 -18.02 -16.07
C GLY A 18 -0.61 -16.62 -16.65
N PHE A 19 0.17 -15.73 -16.05
CA PHE A 19 0.42 -14.40 -16.59
C PHE A 19 1.54 -14.40 -17.63
N GLU A 20 1.39 -13.60 -18.69
CA GLU A 20 2.50 -13.27 -19.57
C GLU A 20 3.54 -12.42 -18.84
N THR A 21 4.79 -12.84 -18.86
CA THR A 21 5.89 -12.19 -18.15
C THR A 21 6.96 -11.69 -19.11
N PHE A 22 7.45 -10.49 -18.87
CA PHE A 22 8.45 -9.81 -19.70
C PHE A 22 9.53 -9.17 -18.83
N ASP A 23 10.58 -8.66 -19.45
CA ASP A 23 11.48 -7.71 -18.81
C ASP A 23 10.76 -6.39 -18.58
N HIS A 24 11.22 -5.55 -17.68
CA HIS A 24 10.53 -4.34 -17.27
C HIS A 24 10.21 -3.42 -18.46
N ASP A 25 11.19 -3.18 -19.33
CA ASP A 25 11.05 -2.29 -20.47
C ASP A 25 10.04 -2.80 -21.52
N GLU A 26 10.02 -4.10 -21.78
CA GLU A 26 9.04 -4.70 -22.69
C GLU A 26 7.62 -4.70 -22.09
N ALA A 27 7.50 -4.92 -20.79
CA ALA A 27 6.21 -4.81 -20.09
C ALA A 27 5.65 -3.39 -20.19
N VAL A 28 6.50 -2.36 -20.02
CA VAL A 28 6.12 -0.94 -20.19
C VAL A 28 5.62 -0.66 -21.61
N ARG A 29 6.35 -1.13 -22.64
CA ARG A 29 5.93 -0.91 -24.05
C ARG A 29 4.57 -1.50 -24.37
N ARG A 30 4.15 -2.54 -23.66
CA ARG A 30 2.88 -3.27 -23.89
C ARG A 30 1.73 -2.75 -23.04
N SER A 31 1.96 -1.79 -22.15
CA SER A 31 0.99 -1.33 -21.15
C SER A 31 0.57 0.10 -21.39
N ASP A 32 -0.67 0.43 -21.07
CA ASP A 32 -1.17 1.81 -21.01
C ASP A 32 -1.18 2.32 -19.57
N LEU A 33 -1.46 1.43 -18.59
CA LEU A 33 -1.31 1.66 -17.16
C LEU A 33 -0.18 0.78 -16.63
N ILE A 34 0.84 1.40 -16.04
CA ILE A 34 2.05 0.75 -15.53
C ILE A 34 2.03 0.87 -14.01
N ILE A 35 1.69 -0.20 -13.32
CA ILE A 35 1.67 -0.22 -11.85
C ILE A 35 3.04 -0.65 -11.33
N ILE A 36 3.69 0.25 -10.59
CA ILE A 36 4.99 0.02 -9.97
C ILE A 36 4.75 -0.52 -8.56
N ALA A 37 4.94 -1.83 -8.39
CA ALA A 37 4.74 -2.55 -7.14
C ALA A 37 6.07 -3.23 -6.72
N LEU A 38 7.13 -2.46 -6.73
CA LEU A 38 8.47 -2.84 -6.29
C LEU A 38 8.73 -2.26 -4.89
N PRO A 39 9.73 -2.75 -4.16
CA PRO A 39 10.20 -2.06 -2.96
C PRO A 39 10.73 -0.66 -3.27
N ASP A 40 10.43 0.33 -2.41
CA ASP A 40 10.74 1.74 -2.67
C ASP A 40 12.22 2.01 -2.91
N GLU A 41 13.11 1.29 -2.21
CA GLU A 41 14.56 1.43 -2.32
C GLU A 41 15.12 1.12 -3.71
N VAL A 42 14.39 0.40 -4.56
CA VAL A 42 14.82 0.09 -5.93
C VAL A 42 14.09 0.91 -7.00
N HIS A 43 13.09 1.70 -6.62
CA HIS A 43 12.27 2.47 -7.57
C HIS A 43 13.12 3.40 -8.44
N GLY A 44 13.99 4.21 -7.82
CA GLY A 44 14.81 5.17 -8.55
C GLY A 44 15.79 4.51 -9.53
N GLU A 45 16.37 3.35 -9.18
CA GLU A 45 17.23 2.61 -10.10
C GLU A 45 16.43 2.03 -11.26
N VAL A 46 15.36 1.30 -10.97
CA VAL A 46 14.52 0.67 -12.02
C VAL A 46 13.88 1.73 -12.91
N TRP A 47 13.44 2.85 -12.34
CA TRP A 47 12.93 3.98 -13.11
C TRP A 47 13.96 4.45 -14.14
N ARG A 48 15.14 4.87 -13.70
CA ARG A 48 16.18 5.43 -14.59
C ARG A 48 16.70 4.43 -15.62
N THR A 49 16.83 3.16 -15.24
CA THR A 49 17.49 2.16 -16.10
C THR A 49 16.53 1.43 -17.04
N SER A 50 15.28 1.24 -16.64
CA SER A 50 14.37 0.32 -17.34
C SER A 50 13.03 0.94 -17.78
N LEU A 51 12.48 1.87 -17.01
CA LEU A 51 11.15 2.40 -17.27
C LEU A 51 11.21 3.74 -18.02
N GLN A 52 11.93 4.71 -17.50
CA GLN A 52 12.05 6.06 -18.08
C GLN A 52 12.50 6.08 -19.55
N PRO A 53 13.47 5.24 -19.99
CA PRO A 53 13.90 5.24 -21.40
C PRO A 53 12.83 4.80 -22.40
N VAL A 54 11.78 4.14 -21.94
CA VAL A 54 10.77 3.48 -22.81
C VAL A 54 9.34 3.94 -22.56
N VAL A 55 9.10 4.64 -21.46
CA VAL A 55 7.79 5.25 -21.20
C VAL A 55 7.50 6.34 -22.24
N ARG A 56 6.24 6.46 -22.64
CA ARG A 56 5.84 7.39 -23.70
C ARG A 56 4.62 8.23 -23.28
N PRO A 57 4.45 9.42 -23.88
CA PRO A 57 3.27 10.23 -23.67
C PRO A 57 1.98 9.43 -23.84
N GLY A 58 1.00 9.70 -23.01
CA GLY A 58 -0.29 9.01 -22.95
C GLY A 58 -0.33 7.79 -22.05
N GLN A 59 0.80 7.23 -21.62
CA GLN A 59 0.81 6.19 -20.59
C GLN A 59 0.60 6.79 -19.20
N VAL A 60 0.14 5.96 -18.27
CA VAL A 60 -0.07 6.35 -16.87
C VAL A 60 0.75 5.46 -15.95
N LEU A 61 1.53 6.06 -15.09
CA LEU A 61 2.22 5.38 -13.99
C LEU A 61 1.29 5.29 -12.79
N GLY A 62 1.19 4.12 -12.19
CA GLY A 62 0.48 3.88 -10.96
C GLY A 62 1.46 3.48 -9.85
N VAL A 63 1.39 4.14 -8.69
CA VAL A 63 2.15 3.76 -7.50
C VAL A 63 1.21 3.33 -6.38
N ILE A 64 1.68 2.41 -5.52
CA ILE A 64 0.92 1.89 -4.38
C ILE A 64 1.28 2.58 -3.07
N HIS A 65 2.33 3.40 -3.06
CA HIS A 65 2.77 4.30 -2.00
C HIS A 65 3.40 5.53 -2.66
N GLY A 66 3.21 6.71 -2.06
CA GLY A 66 3.60 7.98 -2.68
C GLY A 66 5.08 8.32 -2.62
N PHE A 67 5.89 7.58 -1.85
CA PHE A 67 7.28 7.90 -1.49
C PHE A 67 8.11 8.34 -2.70
N SER A 68 8.20 7.51 -3.72
CA SER A 68 9.08 7.77 -4.86
C SER A 68 8.65 8.95 -5.74
N LEU A 69 7.34 9.22 -5.82
CA LEU A 69 6.83 10.43 -6.49
C LEU A 69 7.05 11.68 -5.63
N HIS A 70 6.86 11.56 -4.31
CA HIS A 70 7.02 12.67 -3.37
C HIS A 70 8.47 13.14 -3.28
N HIS A 71 9.40 12.21 -3.22
CA HIS A 71 10.83 12.50 -3.09
C HIS A 71 11.58 12.64 -4.42
N GLY A 72 10.89 12.45 -5.57
CA GLY A 72 11.48 12.64 -6.89
C GLY A 72 12.36 11.48 -7.38
N ASP A 73 12.27 10.30 -6.77
CA ASP A 73 12.92 9.09 -7.28
C ASP A 73 12.32 8.63 -8.61
N ILE A 74 11.02 8.88 -8.79
CA ILE A 74 10.27 8.76 -10.04
C ILE A 74 9.79 10.16 -10.42
N ASP A 75 10.29 10.67 -11.54
CA ASP A 75 9.89 11.94 -12.12
C ASP A 75 9.25 11.67 -13.50
N PRO A 76 7.90 11.61 -13.57
CA PRO A 76 7.21 11.31 -14.83
C PRO A 76 7.41 12.43 -15.84
N PRO A 77 7.87 12.13 -17.09
CA PRO A 77 8.05 13.15 -18.10
C PRO A 77 6.72 13.77 -18.53
N GLU A 78 6.80 14.93 -19.19
CA GLU A 78 5.63 15.60 -19.75
C GLU A 78 4.82 14.66 -20.64
N GLY A 79 3.49 14.68 -20.50
CA GLY A 79 2.57 13.82 -21.26
C GLY A 79 2.39 12.41 -20.68
N VAL A 80 3.13 12.02 -19.67
CA VAL A 80 2.93 10.76 -18.92
C VAL A 80 2.12 11.05 -17.66
N GLY A 81 1.01 10.34 -17.47
CA GLY A 81 0.20 10.48 -16.25
C GLY A 81 0.84 9.80 -15.05
N ALA A 82 0.50 10.26 -13.85
CA ALA A 82 0.89 9.59 -12.60
C ALA A 82 -0.26 9.60 -11.60
N VAL A 83 -0.59 8.43 -11.07
CA VAL A 83 -1.67 8.23 -10.10
C VAL A 83 -1.20 7.39 -8.93
N LEU A 84 -1.81 7.62 -7.78
CA LEU A 84 -1.62 6.85 -6.57
C LEU A 84 -2.90 6.08 -6.24
N VAL A 85 -2.76 4.80 -5.92
CA VAL A 85 -3.77 4.02 -5.20
C VAL A 85 -3.05 3.29 -4.07
N ALA A 86 -3.16 3.83 -2.86
CA ALA A 86 -2.49 3.33 -1.67
C ALA A 86 -3.48 2.63 -0.73
N PRO A 87 -3.64 1.31 -0.81
CA PRO A 87 -4.44 0.54 0.14
C PRO A 87 -3.84 0.62 1.54
N LYS A 88 -4.65 0.92 2.55
CA LYS A 88 -4.19 1.07 3.94
C LYS A 88 -4.21 -0.27 4.66
N GLY A 89 -3.24 -1.11 4.31
CA GLY A 89 -3.00 -2.41 4.91
C GLY A 89 -2.04 -3.28 4.08
N PRO A 90 -1.48 -4.33 4.67
CA PRO A 90 -0.55 -5.24 4.00
C PRO A 90 -1.14 -5.83 2.72
N GLY A 91 -0.34 -5.96 1.66
CA GLY A 91 -0.81 -6.45 0.35
C GLY A 91 -1.50 -7.83 0.41
N ARG A 92 -1.05 -8.71 1.29
CA ARG A 92 -1.72 -9.99 1.55
C ARG A 92 -3.15 -9.79 2.05
N THR A 93 -3.36 -8.88 2.98
CA THR A 93 -4.69 -8.57 3.52
C THR A 93 -5.61 -7.94 2.47
N VAL A 94 -5.07 -7.12 1.55
CA VAL A 94 -5.83 -6.61 0.39
C VAL A 94 -6.42 -7.77 -0.41
N ARG A 95 -5.60 -8.80 -0.72
CA ARG A 95 -6.05 -9.98 -1.47
C ARG A 95 -7.05 -10.82 -0.71
N GLU A 96 -6.83 -11.07 0.58
CA GLU A 96 -7.74 -11.83 1.44
C GLU A 96 -9.13 -11.16 1.52
N ARG A 97 -9.17 -9.85 1.76
CA ARG A 97 -10.43 -9.10 1.81
C ARG A 97 -11.15 -9.07 0.47
N PHE A 98 -10.39 -8.93 -0.63
CA PHE A 98 -10.97 -9.01 -1.98
C PHE A 98 -11.69 -10.34 -2.22
N LEU A 99 -11.06 -11.47 -1.86
CA LEU A 99 -11.64 -12.81 -2.02
C LEU A 99 -12.91 -13.02 -1.18
N LEU A 100 -13.02 -12.32 -0.05
CA LEU A 100 -14.21 -12.32 0.81
C LEU A 100 -15.30 -11.35 0.32
N GLY A 101 -15.14 -10.69 -0.82
CA GLY A 101 -16.07 -9.67 -1.32
C GLY A 101 -16.02 -8.35 -0.52
N GLN A 102 -15.01 -8.20 0.33
CA GLN A 102 -14.74 -7.01 1.14
C GLN A 102 -13.68 -6.16 0.48
N GLY A 103 -13.31 -5.03 1.13
CA GLY A 103 -12.23 -4.15 0.69
C GLY A 103 -11.45 -3.59 1.87
N ILE A 104 -10.30 -3.01 1.56
CA ILE A 104 -9.49 -2.20 2.47
C ILE A 104 -9.61 -0.75 2.01
N PRO A 105 -9.74 0.23 2.91
CA PRO A 105 -9.70 1.64 2.54
C PRO A 105 -8.42 1.99 1.78
N ALA A 106 -8.52 2.93 0.84
CA ALA A 106 -7.37 3.42 0.10
C ALA A 106 -7.34 4.96 0.05
N ILE A 107 -6.14 5.53 0.05
CA ILE A 107 -5.94 6.92 -0.36
C ILE A 107 -5.64 6.91 -1.86
N VAL A 108 -6.30 7.78 -2.60
CA VAL A 108 -6.17 7.90 -4.06
C VAL A 108 -5.81 9.32 -4.44
N SER A 109 -4.92 9.47 -5.42
CA SER A 109 -4.48 10.77 -5.91
C SER A 109 -4.17 10.74 -7.39
N VAL A 110 -4.40 11.88 -8.08
CA VAL A 110 -3.86 12.15 -9.40
C VAL A 110 -2.74 13.16 -9.24
N HIS A 111 -1.50 12.73 -9.45
CA HIS A 111 -0.32 13.58 -9.33
C HIS A 111 -0.06 14.36 -10.61
N GLN A 112 -0.18 13.71 -11.76
CA GLN A 112 0.05 14.30 -13.08
C GLN A 112 -0.93 13.73 -14.10
N PHE A 113 -1.44 14.58 -15.00
CA PHE A 113 -2.33 14.15 -16.06
C PHE A 113 -1.52 13.70 -17.30
N ALA A 114 -2.00 12.64 -17.98
CA ALA A 114 -1.41 12.20 -19.22
C ALA A 114 -1.80 13.13 -20.39
N ASP A 115 -0.95 13.20 -21.43
CA ASP A 115 -1.31 13.87 -22.68
C ASP A 115 -2.40 13.08 -23.42
N PRO A 116 -3.56 13.70 -23.69
CA PRO A 116 -4.66 13.06 -24.38
C PRO A 116 -4.33 12.51 -25.77
N ALA A 117 -3.36 13.11 -26.46
CA ALA A 117 -3.01 12.74 -27.84
C ALA A 117 -2.27 11.39 -27.97
N GLY A 118 -1.73 10.86 -26.85
CA GLY A 118 -0.90 9.64 -26.85
C GLY A 118 -1.64 8.34 -26.65
N MET A 119 -2.86 8.34 -26.12
CA MET A 119 -3.61 7.10 -25.83
C MET A 119 -4.53 6.71 -26.99
N ARG A 120 -4.29 5.53 -27.55
CA ARG A 120 -5.11 4.98 -28.63
C ARG A 120 -6.55 4.75 -28.18
N GLY A 121 -7.48 5.61 -28.66
CA GLY A 121 -8.92 5.39 -28.55
C GLY A 121 -9.56 5.76 -27.21
N THR A 122 -8.82 6.37 -26.30
CA THR A 122 -9.39 6.88 -25.04
C THR A 122 -9.49 8.42 -25.13
N PRO A 123 -10.65 9.03 -24.83
CA PRO A 123 -10.71 10.49 -24.67
C PRO A 123 -9.71 10.91 -23.62
N ALA A 124 -9.18 12.12 -23.77
CA ALA A 124 -8.22 12.78 -22.84
C ALA A 124 -8.19 12.07 -21.49
N THR A 125 -7.16 11.31 -21.24
CA THR A 125 -7.23 10.21 -20.29
C THR A 125 -7.74 10.73 -18.99
N ASP A 126 -8.88 10.29 -18.62
CA ASP A 126 -9.43 10.48 -17.31
C ASP A 126 -8.52 9.70 -16.34
N ALA A 127 -7.36 10.30 -15.98
CA ALA A 127 -6.45 9.71 -15.00
C ALA A 127 -7.20 9.45 -13.69
N ALA A 128 -8.21 10.26 -13.37
CA ALA A 128 -9.11 10.03 -12.26
C ALA A 128 -9.97 8.77 -12.49
N GLY A 129 -10.52 8.59 -13.68
CA GLY A 129 -11.27 7.39 -14.05
C GLY A 129 -10.41 6.12 -13.99
N LEU A 130 -9.16 6.18 -14.48
CA LEU A 130 -8.23 5.05 -14.36
C LEU A 130 -7.87 4.74 -12.90
N CYS A 131 -7.63 5.77 -12.10
CA CYS A 131 -7.38 5.63 -10.67
C CYS A 131 -8.56 4.94 -9.97
N LEU A 132 -9.78 5.38 -10.23
CA LEU A 132 -10.99 4.77 -9.69
C LEU A 132 -11.21 3.34 -10.20
N ALA A 133 -10.98 3.09 -11.50
CA ALA A 133 -11.10 1.76 -12.09
C ALA A 133 -10.09 0.78 -11.46
N TRP A 134 -8.84 1.19 -11.26
CA TRP A 134 -7.85 0.39 -10.56
C TRP A 134 -8.24 0.15 -9.10
N THR A 135 -8.65 1.21 -8.37
CA THR A 135 -9.14 1.10 -6.99
C THR A 135 -10.30 0.11 -6.87
N ALA A 136 -11.25 0.15 -7.81
CA ALA A 136 -12.37 -0.79 -7.87
C ALA A 136 -11.89 -2.21 -8.23
N GLY A 137 -10.96 -2.35 -9.17
CA GLY A 137 -10.39 -3.62 -9.61
C GLY A 137 -9.72 -4.40 -8.49
N ILE A 138 -9.07 -3.72 -7.54
CA ILE A 138 -8.46 -4.35 -6.35
C ILE A 138 -9.40 -4.42 -5.14
N GLY A 139 -10.67 -3.96 -5.30
CA GLY A 139 -11.71 -4.04 -4.28
C GLY A 139 -11.71 -2.94 -3.22
N CYS A 140 -10.79 -1.96 -3.29
CA CYS A 140 -10.66 -0.93 -2.27
C CYS A 140 -11.87 0.00 -2.17
N THR A 141 -12.64 0.18 -3.26
CA THR A 141 -13.89 0.95 -3.22
C THR A 141 -14.94 0.37 -2.26
N ARG A 142 -14.87 -0.93 -1.94
CA ARG A 142 -15.75 -1.56 -0.95
C ARG A 142 -15.36 -1.22 0.49
N GLY A 143 -14.10 -0.90 0.73
CA GLY A 143 -13.59 -0.43 2.02
C GLY A 143 -13.69 1.08 2.22
N GLY A 144 -14.00 1.80 1.15
CA GLY A 144 -13.97 3.26 1.08
C GLY A 144 -12.67 3.79 0.49
N SER A 145 -12.75 4.93 -0.19
CA SER A 145 -11.57 5.59 -0.76
C SER A 145 -11.61 7.07 -0.45
N ILE A 146 -10.48 7.62 -0.07
CA ILE A 146 -10.30 9.03 0.28
C ILE A 146 -9.40 9.67 -0.77
N VAL A 147 -9.83 10.79 -1.33
CA VAL A 147 -8.98 11.58 -2.22
C VAL A 147 -8.04 12.41 -1.37
N GLY A 148 -6.75 12.28 -1.61
CA GLY A 148 -5.68 13.03 -0.95
C GLY A 148 -4.62 13.47 -1.96
N SER A 149 -3.60 14.19 -1.50
CA SER A 149 -2.40 14.46 -2.28
C SER A 149 -1.37 13.34 -2.10
N ILE A 150 -0.34 13.32 -2.96
CA ILE A 150 0.82 12.44 -2.77
C ILE A 150 1.51 12.74 -1.44
N ALA A 151 1.66 14.02 -1.09
CA ALA A 151 2.28 14.43 0.16
C ALA A 151 1.48 13.95 1.37
N ASP A 152 0.15 14.16 1.37
CA ASP A 152 -0.71 13.69 2.47
C ASP A 152 -0.53 12.19 2.70
N GLU A 153 -0.56 11.40 1.63
CA GLU A 153 -0.40 9.95 1.74
C GLU A 153 0.99 9.59 2.26
N THR A 154 2.04 10.10 1.63
CA THR A 154 3.42 9.71 1.95
C THR A 154 3.79 10.08 3.38
N GLU A 155 3.55 11.32 3.79
CA GLU A 155 3.94 11.82 5.11
C GLU A 155 3.14 11.17 6.23
N THR A 156 1.83 11.00 6.04
CA THR A 156 0.98 10.39 7.07
C THR A 156 1.16 8.89 7.18
N ASP A 157 1.44 8.20 6.09
CA ASP A 157 1.73 6.76 6.09
C ASP A 157 3.04 6.47 6.82
N LEU A 158 4.13 7.15 6.46
CA LEU A 158 5.42 7.03 7.12
C LEU A 158 5.33 7.37 8.61
N PHE A 159 4.64 8.45 8.96
CA PHE A 159 4.41 8.81 10.37
C PHE A 159 3.61 7.73 11.09
N GLY A 160 2.51 7.26 10.50
CA GLY A 160 1.65 6.22 11.06
C GLY A 160 2.39 4.91 11.30
N GLU A 161 3.20 4.47 10.34
CA GLU A 161 4.00 3.25 10.48
C GLU A 161 5.05 3.37 11.61
N GLN A 162 5.78 4.47 11.66
CA GLN A 162 6.86 4.65 12.62
C GLN A 162 6.36 4.99 14.02
N ALA A 163 5.38 5.90 14.14
CA ALA A 163 4.90 6.39 15.43
C ALA A 163 3.86 5.48 16.09
N ALA A 164 3.03 4.80 15.33
CA ALA A 164 1.92 4.03 15.86
C ALA A 164 1.96 2.54 15.50
N LEU A 165 1.93 2.22 14.20
CA LEU A 165 1.62 0.87 13.72
C LEU A 165 2.76 -0.13 13.90
N CYS A 166 3.93 0.18 13.39
CA CYS A 166 5.08 -0.74 13.42
C CYS A 166 6.06 -0.38 14.54
N GLY A 167 6.41 0.89 14.69
CA GLY A 167 7.34 1.35 15.71
C GLY A 167 6.71 1.43 17.11
N GLY A 168 5.66 2.24 17.26
CA GLY A 168 5.07 2.53 18.57
C GLY A 168 4.46 1.32 19.26
N VAL A 169 3.58 0.57 18.58
CA VAL A 169 2.96 -0.63 19.16
C VAL A 169 4.01 -1.69 19.49
N THR A 170 4.99 -1.92 18.61
CA THR A 170 6.05 -2.90 18.85
C THR A 170 6.90 -2.50 20.06
N GLY A 171 7.31 -1.22 20.14
CA GLY A 171 8.07 -0.72 21.29
C GLY A 171 7.32 -0.85 22.60
N LEU A 172 6.01 -0.52 22.60
CA LEU A 172 5.16 -0.69 23.79
C LEU A 172 5.06 -2.15 24.23
N VAL A 173 4.82 -3.07 23.30
CA VAL A 173 4.71 -4.51 23.60
C VAL A 173 6.02 -5.05 24.17
N VAL A 174 7.16 -4.71 23.57
CA VAL A 174 8.48 -5.15 24.05
C VAL A 174 8.74 -4.63 25.44
N ALA A 175 8.56 -3.33 25.69
CA ALA A 175 8.80 -2.74 26.99
C ALA A 175 7.90 -3.35 28.09
N ALA A 176 6.61 -3.54 27.82
CA ALA A 176 5.70 -4.16 28.77
C ALA A 176 6.06 -5.62 29.05
N TYR A 177 6.43 -6.38 28.03
CA TYR A 177 6.89 -7.76 28.17
C TYR A 177 8.15 -7.85 29.03
N GLU A 178 9.18 -7.03 28.76
CA GLU A 178 10.44 -7.02 29.50
C GLU A 178 10.22 -6.70 30.97
N ILE A 179 9.36 -5.73 31.30
CA ILE A 179 9.00 -5.40 32.69
C ILE A 179 8.41 -6.62 33.44
N LEU A 180 7.54 -7.39 32.80
CA LEU A 180 6.97 -8.59 33.39
C LEU A 180 8.02 -9.70 33.61
N ILE A 181 8.94 -9.88 32.67
CA ILE A 181 10.05 -10.83 32.79
C ILE A 181 10.98 -10.42 33.94
N GLU A 182 11.35 -9.15 34.03
CA GLU A 182 12.18 -8.63 35.15
C GLU A 182 11.49 -8.79 36.51
N ALA A 183 10.17 -8.69 36.53
CA ALA A 183 9.37 -8.93 37.74
C ALA A 183 9.24 -10.44 38.10
N GLY A 184 9.77 -11.35 37.29
CA GLY A 184 9.80 -12.78 37.53
C GLY A 184 8.58 -13.57 37.07
N TYR A 185 7.74 -12.99 36.22
CA TYR A 185 6.60 -13.72 35.64
C TYR A 185 7.04 -14.67 34.50
N PRO A 186 6.33 -15.80 34.31
CA PRO A 186 6.63 -16.73 33.21
C PRO A 186 6.54 -16.06 31.84
N PRO A 187 7.49 -16.32 30.92
CA PRO A 187 7.52 -15.72 29.58
C PRO A 187 6.22 -15.92 28.79
N GLU A 188 5.61 -17.09 28.90
CA GLU A 188 4.37 -17.41 28.18
C GLU A 188 3.19 -16.55 28.69
N VAL A 189 3.12 -16.28 29.98
CA VAL A 189 2.10 -15.39 30.55
C VAL A 189 2.34 -13.95 30.11
N ALA A 190 3.57 -13.45 30.20
CA ALA A 190 3.92 -12.13 29.75
C ALA A 190 3.60 -11.92 28.26
N TYR A 191 3.85 -12.93 27.42
CA TYR A 191 3.52 -12.89 26.00
C TYR A 191 2.01 -12.79 25.73
N ILE A 192 1.21 -13.61 26.41
CA ILE A 192 -0.25 -13.58 26.23
C ILE A 192 -0.80 -12.21 26.61
N GLU A 193 -0.43 -11.70 27.78
CA GLU A 193 -0.95 -10.44 28.33
C GLU A 193 -0.52 -9.21 27.49
N CYS A 194 0.76 -9.14 27.11
CA CYS A 194 1.29 -7.93 26.45
C CYS A 194 1.19 -7.95 24.91
N CYS A 195 1.13 -9.14 24.29
CA CYS A 195 1.18 -9.27 22.84
C CYS A 195 -0.10 -9.87 22.26
N GLN A 196 -0.46 -11.06 22.69
CA GLN A 196 -1.56 -11.80 22.06
C GLN A 196 -2.92 -11.13 22.31
N GLU A 197 -3.14 -10.60 23.52
CA GLU A 197 -4.40 -9.95 23.89
C GLU A 197 -4.57 -8.56 23.23
N LEU A 198 -3.47 -7.88 22.89
CA LEU A 198 -3.49 -6.59 22.19
C LEU A 198 -4.37 -6.64 20.93
N LYS A 199 -4.36 -7.76 20.19
CA LYS A 199 -5.21 -7.92 19.01
C LYS A 199 -6.69 -7.74 19.35
N GLN A 200 -7.16 -8.27 20.48
CA GLN A 200 -8.57 -8.18 20.86
C GLN A 200 -8.97 -6.72 21.14
N VAL A 201 -8.08 -5.98 21.80
CA VAL A 201 -8.27 -4.55 22.07
C VAL A 201 -8.24 -3.74 20.78
N CYS A 202 -7.31 -4.03 19.86
CA CYS A 202 -7.26 -3.41 18.54
C CYS A 202 -8.54 -3.68 17.72
N ASP A 203 -9.08 -4.89 17.78
CA ASP A 203 -10.34 -5.24 17.12
C ASP A 203 -11.52 -4.44 17.72
N LEU A 204 -11.57 -4.24 19.02
CA LEU A 204 -12.58 -3.40 19.68
C LEU A 204 -12.48 -1.94 19.23
N ILE A 205 -11.27 -1.39 19.19
CA ILE A 205 -11.03 -0.02 18.69
C ILE A 205 -11.48 0.09 17.22
N TYR A 206 -11.10 -0.87 16.39
CA TYR A 206 -11.43 -0.88 14.96
C TYR A 206 -12.95 -0.93 14.71
N HIS A 207 -13.67 -1.79 15.44
CA HIS A 207 -15.10 -1.97 15.22
C HIS A 207 -15.99 -0.97 15.95
N ARG A 208 -15.55 -0.40 17.07
CA ARG A 208 -16.38 0.42 17.97
C ARG A 208 -15.80 1.78 18.31
N GLY A 209 -14.59 2.10 17.80
CA GLY A 209 -13.85 3.29 18.20
C GLY A 209 -13.39 3.26 19.66
N LEU A 210 -12.66 4.28 20.07
CA LEU A 210 -12.10 4.35 21.44
C LEU A 210 -13.19 4.34 22.54
N ALA A 211 -14.27 5.07 22.34
CA ALA A 211 -15.37 5.08 23.31
C ALA A 211 -16.05 3.71 23.45
N GLY A 212 -16.29 3.02 22.31
CA GLY A 212 -16.87 1.69 22.30
C GLY A 212 -15.94 0.63 22.88
N MET A 213 -14.64 0.75 22.69
CA MET A 213 -13.65 -0.11 23.32
C MET A 213 -13.71 0.07 24.86
N ARG A 214 -13.64 1.31 25.35
CA ARG A 214 -13.71 1.60 26.79
C ARG A 214 -14.98 1.06 27.44
N SER A 215 -16.13 1.18 26.79
CA SER A 215 -17.40 0.63 27.30
C SER A 215 -17.48 -0.89 27.33
N ALA A 216 -16.56 -1.58 26.65
CA ALA A 216 -16.53 -3.05 26.55
C ALA A 216 -15.51 -3.71 27.48
N ILE A 217 -14.67 -2.95 28.16
CA ILE A 217 -13.65 -3.44 29.12
C ILE A 217 -14.10 -3.22 30.55
N SER A 218 -13.41 -3.81 31.52
CA SER A 218 -13.69 -3.63 32.95
C SER A 218 -13.30 -2.23 33.42
N ASN A 219 -13.92 -1.77 34.51
CA ASN A 219 -13.56 -0.49 35.14
C ASN A 219 -12.08 -0.45 35.56
N THR A 220 -11.51 -1.58 35.92
CA THR A 220 -10.08 -1.69 36.27
C THR A 220 -9.20 -1.46 35.06
N ALA A 221 -9.57 -2.03 33.90
CA ALA A 221 -8.85 -1.83 32.65
C ALA A 221 -9.04 -0.41 32.09
N GLU A 222 -10.23 0.19 32.29
CA GLU A 222 -10.51 1.57 31.87
C GLU A 222 -9.69 2.61 32.64
N TYR A 223 -9.32 2.29 33.90
CA TYR A 223 -8.52 3.18 34.74
C TYR A 223 -7.08 3.38 34.23
N GLY A 224 -6.49 2.41 33.53
CA GLY A 224 -5.18 2.51 32.88
C GLY A 224 -5.23 3.33 31.60
#